data_ce4ab4ec1837f68d45282bc5e082afa8
#
_entry.id   ce4ab4ec1837f68d45282bc5e082afa8
#
_cell.length_a   1.000
_cell.length_b   1.000
_cell.length_c   1.000
_cell.angle_alpha   90.00
_cell.angle_beta   90.00
_cell.angle_gamma   90.00
#
_symmetry.space_group_name_H-M   'P 1'
#
loop_
_entity.id
_entity.type
_entity.pdbx_description
1 polymer ?
#
loop_
_entity_poly.entity_id
_entity_poly.type
_entity_poly.pdbx_seq_one_letter_code
_entity_poly.pdbx_strand_id
1 'polypeptide(L)'
;LKACPEATWEVHLFNNVDGTKQPYMKNGTGAYVQVSVDVEGVIRTQVHPVLDHKNSPIDNPNSFQINTSIQRCLAKAIALHGLGLYIFAGEDLPEADPINTKQAEELNALADKIKDKKLRDGVYQAVAQGKVDSNNFEVCKEQCNKIIKEEKENG
;
A
#
# COMPACT_ATOMS: atom_id res chain seq x y z
N LEU A 1 4.59 17.45 12.89
CA LEU A 1 3.29 17.94 13.29
C LEU A 1 3.16 19.48 13.26
N LYS A 2 3.68 20.10 12.17
CA LYS A 2 3.59 21.56 12.01
C LYS A 2 2.13 22.07 11.91
N ALA A 3 1.19 21.22 11.46
CA ALA A 3 -0.21 21.58 11.28
C ALA A 3 -1.07 21.45 12.56
N CYS A 4 -0.66 20.60 13.51
CA CYS A 4 -1.36 20.35 14.78
C CYS A 4 -0.32 20.18 15.89
N PRO A 5 0.20 21.27 16.48
CA PRO A 5 1.25 21.19 17.50
C PRO A 5 0.78 20.51 18.79
N GLU A 6 -0.52 20.53 19.05
CA GLU A 6 -1.16 19.92 20.23
C GLU A 6 -1.43 18.42 20.06
N ALA A 7 -1.16 17.84 18.89
CA ALA A 7 -1.39 16.42 18.66
C ALA A 7 -0.43 15.58 19.51
N THR A 8 -0.99 14.60 20.20
CA THR A 8 -0.25 13.61 20.99
C THR A 8 -0.50 12.21 20.48
N TRP A 9 0.38 11.29 20.84
CA TRP A 9 0.23 9.88 20.47
C TRP A 9 0.81 8.97 21.54
N GLU A 10 0.32 7.75 21.59
CA GLU A 10 0.80 6.72 22.50
C GLU A 10 0.84 5.34 21.84
N VAL A 11 1.80 4.52 22.25
CA VAL A 11 1.86 3.10 21.93
C VAL A 11 1.20 2.33 23.05
N HIS A 12 0.24 1.48 22.74
CA HIS A 12 -0.41 0.63 23.72
C HIS A 12 0.54 -0.46 24.20
N LEU A 13 0.58 -0.64 25.51
CA LEU A 13 1.38 -1.67 26.15
C LEU A 13 0.49 -2.84 26.60
N PHE A 14 0.90 -4.05 26.28
CA PHE A 14 0.21 -5.29 26.62
C PHE A 14 0.93 -6.01 27.74
N ASN A 15 0.16 -6.62 28.66
CA ASN A 15 0.71 -7.39 29.75
C ASN A 15 1.21 -8.76 29.26
N ASN A 16 2.40 -9.13 29.66
CA ASN A 16 2.91 -10.47 29.54
C ASN A 16 2.43 -11.37 30.70
N VAL A 17 2.61 -12.67 30.57
CA VAL A 17 2.26 -13.66 31.60
C VAL A 17 3.05 -13.43 32.90
N ASP A 18 4.25 -12.90 32.81
CA ASP A 18 5.14 -12.58 33.95
C ASP A 18 4.86 -11.20 34.59
N GLY A 19 3.82 -10.48 34.13
CA GLY A 19 3.46 -9.14 34.60
C GLY A 19 4.26 -7.99 33.99
N THR A 20 5.24 -8.27 33.15
CA THR A 20 5.93 -7.22 32.38
C THR A 20 5.06 -6.68 31.26
N LYS A 21 5.37 -5.48 30.79
CA LYS A 21 4.65 -4.86 29.65
C LYS A 21 5.51 -4.83 28.40
N GLN A 22 4.89 -5.08 27.27
CA GLN A 22 5.53 -5.01 25.96
C GLN A 22 4.65 -4.26 24.96
N PRO A 23 5.24 -3.61 23.92
CA PRO A 23 4.51 -2.77 22.96
C PRO A 23 3.84 -3.57 21.83
N TYR A 24 3.66 -4.86 21.99
CA TYR A 24 3.00 -5.73 21.00
C TYR A 24 2.25 -6.86 21.70
N MET A 25 1.22 -7.37 21.05
CA MET A 25 0.49 -8.57 21.48
C MET A 25 0.73 -9.69 20.48
N LYS A 26 0.79 -10.92 20.98
CA LYS A 26 0.78 -12.15 20.15
C LYS A 26 -0.58 -12.84 20.23
N ASN A 27 -1.00 -13.37 19.10
CA ASN A 27 -2.06 -14.38 19.03
C ASN A 27 -1.54 -15.57 18.20
N GLY A 28 -2.35 -16.62 18.03
CA GLY A 28 -1.93 -17.82 17.28
C GLY A 28 -1.65 -17.60 15.79
N THR A 29 -1.80 -16.38 15.27
CA THR A 29 -1.65 -16.03 13.84
C THR A 29 -0.54 -15.01 13.59
N GLY A 30 0.14 -14.52 14.64
CA GLY A 30 1.22 -13.53 14.52
C GLY A 30 1.24 -12.54 15.67
N ALA A 31 1.98 -11.46 15.48
CA ALA A 31 2.09 -10.34 16.42
C ALA A 31 1.49 -9.08 15.82
N TYR A 32 0.99 -8.18 16.68
CA TYR A 32 0.49 -6.86 16.27
C TYR A 32 0.79 -5.79 17.31
N VAL A 33 0.82 -4.55 16.86
CA VAL A 33 0.98 -3.32 17.65
C VAL A 33 -0.29 -2.50 17.58
N GLN A 34 -0.47 -1.60 18.54
CA GLN A 34 -1.61 -0.68 18.57
C GLN A 34 -1.12 0.71 18.96
N VAL A 35 -1.56 1.71 18.23
CA VAL A 35 -1.21 3.13 18.46
C VAL A 35 -2.47 3.98 18.44
N SER A 36 -2.57 4.90 19.38
CA SER A 36 -3.59 5.94 19.40
C SER A 36 -2.97 7.31 19.12
N VAL A 37 -3.69 8.13 18.38
CA VAL A 37 -3.37 9.54 18.13
C VAL A 37 -4.53 10.38 18.59
N ASP A 38 -4.23 11.41 19.37
CA ASP A 38 -5.20 12.42 19.84
C ASP A 38 -4.92 13.74 19.11
N VAL A 39 -5.94 14.26 18.46
CA VAL A 39 -5.93 15.59 17.85
C VAL A 39 -7.15 16.35 18.35
N GLU A 40 -6.92 17.41 19.12
CA GLU A 40 -7.98 18.25 19.66
C GLU A 40 -9.06 17.48 20.44
N GLY A 41 -8.64 16.43 21.20
CA GLY A 41 -9.55 15.59 21.99
C GLY A 41 -10.24 14.50 21.18
N VAL A 42 -10.00 14.40 19.89
CA VAL A 42 -10.47 13.29 19.05
C VAL A 42 -9.41 12.21 18.99
N ILE A 43 -9.68 11.06 19.61
CA ILE A 43 -8.75 9.93 19.64
C ILE A 43 -9.08 8.97 18.49
N ARG A 44 -8.07 8.63 17.70
CA ARG A 44 -8.11 7.58 16.68
C ARG A 44 -7.10 6.51 17.01
N THR A 45 -7.54 5.26 17.01
CA THR A 45 -6.72 4.10 17.33
C THR A 45 -6.59 3.20 16.11
N GLN A 46 -5.37 2.80 15.81
CA GLN A 46 -5.05 1.86 14.72
C GLN A 46 -4.36 0.63 15.30
N VAL A 47 -4.61 -0.53 14.69
CA VAL A 47 -3.90 -1.78 14.92
C VAL A 47 -3.14 -2.14 13.65
N HIS A 48 -1.90 -2.59 13.79
CA HIS A 48 -1.07 -3.00 12.66
C HIS A 48 -0.37 -4.33 12.95
N PRO A 49 -0.45 -5.32 12.05
CA PRO A 49 0.29 -6.55 12.20
C PRO A 49 1.79 -6.32 12.06
N VAL A 50 2.61 -7.14 12.73
CA VAL A 50 4.06 -7.14 12.51
C VAL A 50 4.35 -8.06 11.35
N LEU A 51 4.83 -7.47 10.24
CA LEU A 51 5.02 -8.14 8.97
C LEU A 51 6.49 -8.18 8.57
N ASP A 52 6.85 -9.20 7.81
CA ASP A 52 8.14 -9.28 7.12
C ASP A 52 8.13 -8.43 5.83
N HIS A 53 9.22 -8.52 5.05
CA HIS A 53 9.38 -7.81 3.78
C HIS A 53 8.45 -8.32 2.64
N LYS A 54 7.78 -9.45 2.87
CA LYS A 54 6.79 -10.04 1.95
C LYS A 54 5.36 -9.84 2.42
N ASN A 55 5.16 -8.97 3.43
CA ASN A 55 3.88 -8.75 4.09
C ASN A 55 3.29 -10.01 4.78
N SER A 56 4.14 -10.97 5.13
CA SER A 56 3.72 -12.15 5.89
C SER A 56 3.81 -11.89 7.41
N PRO A 57 2.85 -12.39 8.22
CA PRO A 57 2.88 -12.23 9.67
C PRO A 57 4.11 -12.87 10.31
N ILE A 58 4.66 -12.22 11.34
CA ILE A 58 5.81 -12.70 12.10
C ILE A 58 5.37 -13.12 13.51
N ASP A 59 5.61 -14.39 13.86
CA ASP A 59 5.27 -14.92 15.20
C ASP A 59 6.22 -14.45 16.30
N ASN A 60 7.51 -14.32 15.98
CA ASN A 60 8.55 -13.88 16.90
C ASN A 60 9.31 -12.67 16.33
N PRO A 61 8.70 -11.48 16.35
CA PRO A 61 9.34 -10.29 15.83
C PRO A 61 10.49 -9.83 16.73
N ASN A 62 11.58 -9.37 16.10
CA ASN A 62 12.65 -8.68 16.81
C ASN A 62 12.27 -7.21 17.07
N SER A 63 13.08 -6.51 17.88
CA SER A 63 12.83 -5.12 18.25
C SER A 63 12.76 -4.15 17.05
N PHE A 64 13.54 -4.40 16.00
CA PHE A 64 13.51 -3.60 14.77
C PHE A 64 12.17 -3.75 14.04
N GLN A 65 11.67 -4.99 13.90
CA GLN A 65 10.39 -5.28 13.24
C GLN A 65 9.21 -4.69 14.03
N ILE A 66 9.27 -4.77 15.36
CA ILE A 66 8.27 -4.15 16.25
C ILE A 66 8.28 -2.64 16.05
N ASN A 67 9.45 -2.00 16.12
CA ASN A 67 9.56 -0.55 15.94
C ASN A 67 9.07 -0.11 14.55
N THR A 68 9.44 -0.83 13.49
CA THR A 68 8.96 -0.57 12.12
C THR A 68 7.43 -0.63 12.05
N SER A 69 6.83 -1.65 12.69
CA SER A 69 5.38 -1.80 12.73
C SER A 69 4.70 -0.67 13.53
N ILE A 70 5.29 -0.23 14.64
CA ILE A 70 4.82 0.93 15.41
C ILE A 70 4.80 2.19 14.55
N GLN A 71 5.86 2.47 13.79
CA GLN A 71 5.93 3.65 12.93
C GLN A 71 4.88 3.61 11.79
N ARG A 72 4.67 2.46 11.19
CA ARG A 72 3.60 2.25 10.20
C ARG A 72 2.21 2.42 10.82
N CYS A 73 2.01 1.86 12.02
CA CYS A 73 0.76 1.99 12.77
C CYS A 73 0.46 3.45 13.10
N LEU A 74 1.47 4.21 13.57
CA LEU A 74 1.37 5.63 13.85
C LEU A 74 0.98 6.44 12.60
N ALA A 75 1.63 6.19 11.48
CA ALA A 75 1.31 6.86 10.22
C ALA A 75 -0.16 6.61 9.80
N LYS A 76 -0.64 5.36 9.91
CA LYS A 76 -2.04 5.01 9.64
C LYS A 76 -3.01 5.64 10.64
N ALA A 77 -2.66 5.70 11.93
CA ALA A 77 -3.48 6.36 12.95
C ALA A 77 -3.62 7.87 12.69
N ILE A 78 -2.54 8.53 12.25
CA ILE A 78 -2.58 9.94 11.82
C ILE A 78 -3.50 10.09 10.59
N ALA A 79 -3.45 9.18 9.63
CA ALA A 79 -4.29 9.21 8.45
C ALA A 79 -5.79 9.13 8.78
N LEU A 80 -6.17 8.44 9.86
CA LEU A 80 -7.57 8.38 10.33
C LEU A 80 -8.14 9.75 10.77
N HIS A 81 -7.31 10.76 10.97
CA HIS A 81 -7.74 12.16 11.16
C HIS A 81 -7.94 12.91 9.84
N GLY A 82 -7.99 12.20 8.70
CA GLY A 82 -8.19 12.77 7.37
C GLY A 82 -6.89 13.24 6.69
N LEU A 83 -5.73 13.03 7.33
CA LEU A 83 -4.43 13.45 6.82
C LEU A 83 -3.79 12.31 6.01
N GLY A 84 -3.84 12.40 4.69
CA GLY A 84 -3.11 11.46 3.82
C GLY A 84 -3.75 10.08 3.69
N LEU A 85 -5.05 9.94 3.90
CA LEU A 85 -5.78 8.67 3.69
C LEU A 85 -5.54 8.06 2.30
N TYR A 86 -5.36 8.91 1.28
CA TYR A 86 -5.07 8.47 -0.08
C TYR A 86 -3.73 7.74 -0.23
N ILE A 87 -2.78 7.95 0.70
CA ILE A 87 -1.47 7.26 0.68
C ILE A 87 -1.64 5.78 1.02
N PHE A 88 -2.62 5.48 1.88
CA PHE A 88 -2.89 4.12 2.35
C PHE A 88 -4.07 3.47 1.61
N ALA A 89 -4.71 4.20 0.70
CA ALA A 89 -5.74 3.64 -0.15
C ALA A 89 -5.14 2.57 -1.05
N GLY A 90 -5.34 1.31 -0.72
CA GLY A 90 -4.78 0.16 -1.44
C GLY A 90 -3.76 -0.68 -0.68
N GLU A 91 -3.21 -0.22 0.46
CA GLU A 91 -2.29 -1.05 1.26
C GLU A 91 -2.94 -2.31 1.86
N ASP A 92 -4.24 -2.24 2.12
CA ASP A 92 -5.03 -3.35 2.67
C ASP A 92 -5.85 -4.09 1.59
N LEU A 93 -5.65 -3.76 0.31
CA LEU A 93 -6.21 -4.53 -0.79
C LEU A 93 -5.42 -5.84 -0.96
N PRO A 94 -6.08 -6.95 -1.29
CA PRO A 94 -5.38 -8.15 -1.71
C PRO A 94 -4.39 -7.81 -2.82
N GLU A 95 -3.23 -8.49 -2.85
CA GLU A 95 -2.33 -8.36 -3.99
C GLU A 95 -3.14 -8.61 -5.26
N ALA A 96 -3.08 -7.65 -6.18
CA ALA A 96 -3.81 -7.78 -7.43
C ALA A 96 -3.25 -8.97 -8.21
N ASP A 97 -4.13 -9.81 -8.72
CA ASP A 97 -3.73 -10.91 -9.56
C ASP A 97 -2.97 -10.37 -10.79
N PRO A 98 -1.87 -11.01 -11.19
CA PRO A 98 -1.19 -10.65 -12.42
C PRO A 98 -2.15 -10.82 -13.60
N ILE A 99 -2.00 -9.97 -14.61
CA ILE A 99 -2.79 -10.12 -15.83
C ILE A 99 -2.54 -11.48 -16.47
N ASN A 100 -3.60 -12.08 -17.01
CA ASN A 100 -3.50 -13.34 -17.73
C ASN A 100 -2.89 -13.13 -19.13
N THR A 101 -2.51 -14.24 -19.79
CA THR A 101 -1.87 -14.21 -21.10
C THR A 101 -2.68 -13.44 -22.15
N LYS A 102 -4.02 -13.59 -22.16
CA LYS A 102 -4.89 -12.88 -23.12
C LYS A 102 -4.88 -11.36 -22.88
N GLN A 103 -4.88 -10.93 -21.63
CA GLN A 103 -4.80 -9.51 -21.29
C GLN A 103 -3.44 -8.92 -21.67
N ALA A 104 -2.35 -9.66 -21.45
CA ALA A 104 -1.01 -9.25 -21.87
C ALA A 104 -0.91 -9.14 -23.41
N GLU A 105 -1.45 -10.10 -24.15
CA GLU A 105 -1.53 -10.06 -25.61
C GLU A 105 -2.37 -8.89 -26.12
N GLU A 106 -3.50 -8.58 -25.46
CA GLU A 106 -4.34 -7.44 -25.80
C GLU A 106 -3.61 -6.10 -25.63
N LEU A 107 -2.90 -5.88 -24.52
CA LEU A 107 -2.10 -4.67 -24.31
C LEU A 107 -0.94 -4.57 -25.30
N ASN A 108 -0.26 -5.66 -25.59
CA ASN A 108 0.81 -5.69 -26.60
C ASN A 108 0.27 -5.36 -28.01
N ALA A 109 -0.90 -5.87 -28.38
CA ALA A 109 -1.55 -5.54 -29.64
C ALA A 109 -2.02 -4.07 -29.74
N LEU A 110 -2.32 -3.43 -28.61
CA LEU A 110 -2.57 -2.00 -28.55
C LEU A 110 -1.26 -1.21 -28.66
N ALA A 111 -0.21 -1.66 -27.97
CA ALA A 111 1.12 -1.05 -28.05
C ALA A 111 1.65 -1.03 -29.48
N ASP A 112 1.44 -2.10 -30.28
CA ASP A 112 1.83 -2.16 -31.68
C ASP A 112 1.21 -1.05 -32.55
N LYS A 113 0.07 -0.50 -32.15
CA LYS A 113 -0.62 0.57 -32.86
C LYS A 113 -0.13 1.97 -32.49
N ILE A 114 0.69 2.10 -31.44
CA ILE A 114 1.29 3.36 -31.00
C ILE A 114 2.50 3.68 -31.88
N LYS A 115 2.50 4.83 -32.53
CA LYS A 115 3.58 5.28 -33.40
C LYS A 115 4.81 5.75 -32.62
N ASP A 116 4.60 6.43 -31.50
CA ASP A 116 5.69 6.87 -30.62
C ASP A 116 6.41 5.66 -30.00
N LYS A 117 7.68 5.49 -30.37
CA LYS A 117 8.51 4.37 -29.92
C LYS A 117 8.67 4.33 -28.42
N LYS A 118 8.84 5.49 -27.76
CA LYS A 118 9.09 5.57 -26.31
C LYS A 118 7.85 5.15 -25.51
N LEU A 119 6.68 5.59 -25.95
CA LEU A 119 5.42 5.20 -25.32
C LEU A 119 5.12 3.73 -25.54
N ARG A 120 5.31 3.23 -26.75
CA ARG A 120 5.16 1.80 -27.09
C ARG A 120 6.08 0.91 -26.24
N ASP A 121 7.37 1.22 -26.21
CA ASP A 121 8.35 0.46 -25.43
C ASP A 121 8.02 0.50 -23.94
N GLY A 122 7.46 1.62 -23.45
CA GLY A 122 6.98 1.76 -22.06
C GLY A 122 5.87 0.77 -21.72
N VAL A 123 4.89 0.56 -22.62
CA VAL A 123 3.81 -0.42 -22.42
C VAL A 123 4.38 -1.84 -22.37
N TYR A 124 5.25 -2.23 -23.30
CA TYR A 124 5.89 -3.54 -23.27
C TYR A 124 6.67 -3.80 -21.97
N GLN A 125 7.43 -2.81 -21.52
CA GLN A 125 8.17 -2.92 -20.26
C GLN A 125 7.24 -3.07 -19.06
N ALA A 126 6.14 -2.31 -19.01
CA ALA A 126 5.17 -2.42 -17.93
C ALA A 126 4.53 -3.81 -17.85
N VAL A 127 4.16 -4.38 -19.00
CA VAL A 127 3.62 -5.74 -19.08
C VAL A 127 4.67 -6.78 -18.68
N ALA A 128 5.89 -6.70 -19.24
CA ALA A 128 6.97 -7.65 -18.98
C ALA A 128 7.47 -7.63 -17.53
N GLN A 129 7.41 -6.47 -16.85
CA GLN A 129 7.82 -6.30 -15.46
C GLN A 129 6.70 -6.58 -14.44
N GLY A 130 5.52 -7.03 -14.91
CA GLY A 130 4.36 -7.30 -14.04
C GLY A 130 3.81 -6.05 -13.34
N LYS A 131 4.02 -4.85 -13.90
CA LYS A 131 3.47 -3.59 -13.37
C LYS A 131 2.00 -3.40 -13.73
N VAL A 132 1.50 -4.22 -14.67
CA VAL A 132 0.08 -4.26 -14.99
C VAL A 132 -0.52 -5.49 -14.32
N ASP A 133 -1.57 -5.26 -13.57
CA ASP A 133 -2.31 -6.25 -12.78
C ASP A 133 -3.82 -6.14 -13.04
N SER A 134 -4.62 -6.98 -12.40
CA SER A 134 -6.07 -7.01 -12.57
C SER A 134 -6.77 -5.68 -12.20
N ASN A 135 -6.17 -4.87 -11.31
CA ASN A 135 -6.75 -3.61 -10.83
C ASN A 135 -6.52 -2.47 -11.83
N ASN A 136 -5.40 -2.47 -12.55
CA ASN A 136 -5.02 -1.36 -13.43
C ASN A 136 -5.08 -1.70 -14.92
N PHE A 137 -5.38 -2.93 -15.29
CA PHE A 137 -5.46 -3.39 -16.69
C PHE A 137 -6.36 -2.52 -17.56
N GLU A 138 -7.61 -2.27 -17.14
CA GLU A 138 -8.56 -1.46 -17.92
C GLU A 138 -8.10 -0.01 -18.07
N VAL A 139 -7.51 0.57 -17.02
CA VAL A 139 -6.94 1.93 -17.06
C VAL A 139 -5.78 2.01 -18.07
N CYS A 140 -4.88 1.02 -18.06
CA CYS A 140 -3.78 0.94 -19.02
C CYS A 140 -4.29 0.81 -20.46
N LYS A 141 -5.33 -0.01 -20.68
CA LYS A 141 -5.98 -0.20 -21.97
C LYS A 141 -6.63 1.09 -22.49
N GLU A 142 -7.35 1.82 -21.63
CA GLU A 142 -7.94 3.11 -21.95
C GLU A 142 -6.88 4.14 -22.32
N GLN A 143 -5.76 4.19 -21.58
CA GLN A 143 -4.64 5.07 -21.89
C GLN A 143 -4.02 4.77 -23.25
N CYS A 144 -3.78 3.49 -23.57
CA CYS A 144 -3.30 3.10 -24.89
C CYS A 144 -4.24 3.55 -26.01
N ASN A 145 -5.55 3.34 -25.85
CA ASN A 145 -6.55 3.77 -26.83
C ASN A 145 -6.59 5.29 -27.00
N LYS A 146 -6.43 6.04 -25.92
CA LYS A 146 -6.37 7.51 -25.95
C LYS A 146 -5.15 8.00 -26.75
N ILE A 147 -3.98 7.45 -26.48
CA ILE A 147 -2.74 7.77 -27.22
C ILE A 147 -2.92 7.47 -28.72
N ILE A 148 -3.45 6.30 -29.06
CA ILE A 148 -3.69 5.90 -30.48
C ILE A 148 -4.64 6.90 -31.17
N LYS A 149 -5.66 7.39 -30.46
CA LYS A 149 -6.62 8.36 -30.98
C LYS A 149 -5.97 9.72 -31.21
N GLU A 150 -5.22 10.21 -30.22
CA GLU A 150 -4.50 11.48 -30.32
C GLU A 150 -3.44 11.47 -31.45
N GLU A 151 -2.74 10.35 -31.66
CA GLU A 151 -1.80 10.20 -32.77
C GLU A 151 -2.47 10.17 -34.17
N LYS A 152 -3.74 9.76 -34.24
CA LYS A 152 -4.52 9.80 -35.50
C LYS A 152 -5.08 11.19 -35.82
N GLU A 153 -5.38 12.00 -34.77
CA GLU A 153 -5.90 13.35 -34.94
C GLU A 153 -4.79 14.37 -35.27
N ASN A 154 -3.54 14.08 -34.87
CA ASN A 154 -2.39 14.96 -35.06
C ASN A 154 -1.45 14.55 -36.23
N GLY A 155 -1.77 13.55 -36.97
CA GLY A 155 -0.98 13.03 -38.11
C GLY A 155 -1.76 12.92 -39.39
#